data_e4ce289dce56dbce05f2463ac8c2a5eb
#
_entry.id   e4ce289dce56dbce05f2463ac8c2a5eb
#
_cell.length_a   1.000
_cell.length_b   1.000
_cell.length_c   1.000
_cell.angle_alpha   90.00
_cell.angle_beta   90.00
_cell.angle_gamma   90.00
#
_symmetry.space_group_name_H-M   'P 1'
#
loop_
_entity.id
_entity.type
_entity.pdbx_description
1 polymer ?
#
loop_
_entity_poly.entity_id
_entity_poly.type
_entity_poly.pdbx_seq_one_letter_code
_entity_poly.pdbx_strand_id
1 'polypeptide(L)'
;MADLLKDKVEKYTVSQRLKDNGVYPYFRPISSAQDTEVIIEGSKMLMFGSNSYLGLTNHPKIKEATIKAVDKYGTGCAGSRFLNGTLDIHVELEQRLAKFVGKEAALVFSTGFQVNQGVLSSLAGRNDYLLLDEYNHASIIDGARLSFAKTIKYRHNDISDLENHLKKIPSDALKIIVTDGVFSMEGDIAKIPD
;
A
#
# COMPACT_ATOMS: atom_id res chain seq x y z
N MET A 1 -22.50 -19.56 27.91
CA MET A 1 -22.27 -19.27 26.45
C MET A 1 -20.77 -19.44 26.17
N ALA A 2 -20.44 -20.31 25.22
CA ALA A 2 -19.04 -20.44 24.81
C ALA A 2 -18.55 -19.09 24.24
N ASP A 3 -17.38 -18.64 24.66
CA ASP A 3 -16.76 -17.43 24.08
C ASP A 3 -16.06 -17.82 22.77
N LEU A 4 -16.86 -17.85 21.70
CA LEU A 4 -16.39 -18.25 20.36
C LEU A 4 -15.20 -17.43 19.86
N LEU A 5 -15.07 -16.17 20.29
CA LEU A 5 -13.93 -15.33 19.93
C LEU A 5 -12.67 -15.81 20.66
N LYS A 6 -12.78 -16.08 21.96
CA LYS A 6 -11.68 -16.62 22.76
C LYS A 6 -11.20 -17.95 22.20
N ASP A 7 -12.12 -18.89 21.92
CA ASP A 7 -11.82 -20.19 21.33
C ASP A 7 -11.09 -20.06 19.97
N LYS A 8 -11.49 -19.07 19.16
CA LYS A 8 -10.84 -18.79 17.86
C LYS A 8 -9.43 -18.24 18.03
N VAL A 9 -9.22 -17.33 18.97
CA VAL A 9 -7.92 -16.73 19.26
C VAL A 9 -6.95 -17.77 19.84
N GLU A 10 -7.42 -18.62 20.78
CA GLU A 10 -6.61 -19.67 21.39
C GLU A 10 -6.14 -20.73 20.38
N LYS A 11 -6.91 -20.97 19.32
CA LYS A 11 -6.48 -21.85 18.21
C LYS A 11 -5.38 -21.27 17.33
N TYR A 12 -5.13 -19.94 17.38
CA TYR A 12 -4.09 -19.31 16.61
C TYR A 12 -2.74 -19.38 17.32
N THR A 13 -2.01 -20.47 17.09
CA THR A 13 -0.74 -20.78 17.78
C THR A 13 0.50 -20.52 16.95
N VAL A 14 0.37 -20.01 15.70
CA VAL A 14 1.50 -19.85 14.77
C VAL A 14 2.58 -18.90 15.33
N SER A 15 2.18 -17.74 15.84
CA SER A 15 3.14 -16.77 16.41
C SER A 15 3.85 -17.32 17.64
N GLN A 16 3.14 -18.08 18.50
CA GLN A 16 3.73 -18.69 19.69
C GLN A 16 4.76 -19.76 19.28
N ARG A 17 4.43 -20.65 18.34
CA ARG A 17 5.39 -21.66 17.84
C ARG A 17 6.65 -21.04 17.25
N LEU A 18 6.53 -19.93 16.51
CA LEU A 18 7.69 -19.21 15.97
C LEU A 18 8.56 -18.63 17.08
N LYS A 19 7.95 -18.08 18.14
CA LYS A 19 8.67 -17.58 19.32
C LYS A 19 9.38 -18.68 20.07
N ASP A 20 8.70 -19.79 20.33
CA ASP A 20 9.24 -20.96 21.05
C ASP A 20 10.45 -21.55 20.30
N ASN A 21 10.43 -21.49 18.97
CA ASN A 21 11.52 -21.96 18.12
C ASN A 21 12.61 -20.91 17.88
N GLY A 22 12.52 -19.70 18.46
CA GLY A 22 13.51 -18.63 18.29
C GLY A 22 13.57 -18.02 16.87
N VAL A 23 12.55 -18.26 16.03
CA VAL A 23 12.49 -17.82 14.63
C VAL A 23 11.37 -16.80 14.36
N TYR A 24 10.95 -16.05 15.38
CA TYR A 24 9.94 -15.00 15.26
C TYR A 24 10.56 -13.69 14.77
N PRO A 25 10.39 -13.31 13.49
CA PRO A 25 11.11 -12.16 12.90
C PRO A 25 10.35 -10.85 13.02
N TYR A 26 9.13 -10.85 13.58
CA TYR A 26 8.20 -9.73 13.54
C TYR A 26 8.31 -8.82 14.77
N PHE A 27 7.89 -7.55 14.61
CA PHE A 27 7.77 -6.56 15.68
C PHE A 27 9.08 -6.32 16.47
N ARG A 28 10.22 -6.41 15.79
CA ARG A 28 11.53 -6.11 16.42
C ARG A 28 11.69 -4.59 16.57
N PRO A 29 11.81 -4.07 17.80
CA PRO A 29 11.90 -2.63 18.03
C PRO A 29 13.25 -2.07 17.56
N ILE A 30 13.19 -0.98 16.79
CA ILE A 30 14.37 -0.21 16.39
C ILE A 30 14.50 0.98 17.34
N SER A 31 15.65 1.14 17.99
CA SER A 31 15.93 2.20 18.98
C SER A 31 16.78 3.35 18.41
N SER A 32 17.01 3.39 17.11
CA SER A 32 17.75 4.44 16.41
C SER A 32 16.89 5.16 15.37
N ALA A 33 17.46 6.16 14.69
CA ALA A 33 16.85 6.71 13.49
C ALA A 33 16.69 5.62 12.40
N GLN A 34 15.71 5.80 11.49
CA GLN A 34 15.52 4.96 10.33
C GLN A 34 16.56 5.33 9.27
N ASP A 35 17.58 4.50 9.10
CA ASP A 35 18.69 4.72 8.19
C ASP A 35 19.22 3.38 7.65
N THR A 36 20.30 3.41 6.88
CA THR A 36 21.00 2.20 6.39
C THR A 36 21.58 1.34 7.51
N GLU A 37 21.89 1.96 8.65
CA GLU A 37 22.30 1.31 9.88
C GLU A 37 21.31 1.63 11.00
N VAL A 38 20.89 0.63 11.74
CA VAL A 38 19.92 0.74 12.84
C VAL A 38 20.40 0.00 14.07
N ILE A 39 19.82 0.33 15.23
CA ILE A 39 20.05 -0.39 16.48
C ILE A 39 18.80 -1.22 16.79
N ILE A 40 18.97 -2.54 16.86
CA ILE A 40 17.94 -3.49 17.26
C ILE A 40 18.47 -4.31 18.43
N GLU A 41 17.73 -4.33 19.54
CA GLU A 41 18.11 -5.07 20.75
C GLU A 41 19.55 -4.76 21.22
N GLY A 42 19.94 -3.48 21.13
CA GLY A 42 21.27 -2.99 21.53
C GLY A 42 22.40 -3.29 20.54
N SER A 43 22.13 -4.00 19.44
CA SER A 43 23.12 -4.35 18.43
C SER A 43 22.95 -3.48 17.17
N LYS A 44 24.09 -3.00 16.63
CA LYS A 44 24.14 -2.27 15.35
C LYS A 44 23.97 -3.26 14.20
N MET A 45 23.01 -3.00 13.31
CA MET A 45 22.68 -3.87 12.18
C MET A 45 22.52 -3.06 10.90
N LEU A 46 22.79 -3.67 9.75
CA LEU A 46 22.48 -3.12 8.44
C LEU A 46 21.00 -3.37 8.10
N MET A 47 20.32 -2.33 7.61
CA MET A 47 18.90 -2.37 7.25
C MET A 47 18.72 -2.65 5.76
N PHE A 48 18.42 -3.90 5.41
CA PHE A 48 18.06 -4.30 4.04
C PHE A 48 16.55 -4.38 3.78
N GLY A 49 15.73 -4.40 4.83
CA GLY A 49 14.27 -4.56 4.76
C GLY A 49 13.50 -3.23 4.89
N SER A 50 13.92 -2.18 4.16
CA SER A 50 13.33 -0.85 4.28
C SER A 50 12.54 -0.45 3.03
N ASN A 51 11.39 0.23 3.23
CA ASN A 51 10.63 0.89 2.15
C ASN A 51 11.14 2.32 1.85
N SER A 52 12.27 2.73 2.42
CA SER A 52 12.89 4.03 2.15
C SER A 52 13.65 4.04 0.82
N TYR A 53 12.96 3.76 -0.28
CA TYR A 53 13.55 3.57 -1.62
C TYR A 53 14.46 4.72 -2.09
N LEU A 54 14.18 5.95 -1.68
CA LEU A 54 14.97 7.13 -2.04
C LEU A 54 15.95 7.57 -0.94
N GLY A 55 16.01 6.86 0.18
CA GLY A 55 16.86 7.21 1.32
C GLY A 55 16.49 8.53 2.00
N LEU A 56 15.25 8.96 1.89
CA LEU A 56 14.81 10.29 2.33
C LEU A 56 14.24 10.31 3.75
N THR A 57 13.97 9.16 4.35
CA THR A 57 13.28 9.05 5.66
C THR A 57 13.99 9.82 6.77
N ASN A 58 15.32 9.87 6.76
CA ASN A 58 16.14 10.57 7.76
C ASN A 58 16.84 11.82 7.20
N HIS A 59 16.44 12.32 6.04
CA HIS A 59 17.10 13.45 5.37
C HIS A 59 16.92 14.75 6.16
N PRO A 60 18.00 15.53 6.45
CA PRO A 60 17.95 16.70 7.32
C PRO A 60 16.99 17.78 6.85
N LYS A 61 16.94 18.07 5.55
CA LYS A 61 16.00 19.07 4.98
C LYS A 61 14.52 18.65 5.18
N ILE A 62 14.23 17.34 5.13
CA ILE A 62 12.85 16.85 5.36
C ILE A 62 12.49 16.97 6.83
N LYS A 63 13.42 16.64 7.75
CA LYS A 63 13.22 16.85 9.19
C LYS A 63 12.94 18.32 9.50
N GLU A 64 13.75 19.23 8.96
CA GLU A 64 13.56 20.67 9.15
C GLU A 64 12.19 21.15 8.65
N ALA A 65 11.79 20.72 7.44
CA ALA A 65 10.48 21.05 6.88
C ALA A 65 9.33 20.48 7.72
N THR A 66 9.49 19.28 8.26
CA THR A 66 8.52 18.63 9.15
C THR A 66 8.36 19.43 10.44
N ILE A 67 9.45 19.85 11.08
CA ILE A 67 9.42 20.67 12.31
C ILE A 67 8.64 21.98 12.04
N LYS A 68 8.96 22.70 10.95
CA LYS A 68 8.25 23.92 10.57
C LYS A 68 6.76 23.68 10.30
N ALA A 69 6.41 22.54 9.70
CA ALA A 69 5.01 22.20 9.46
C ALA A 69 4.27 21.90 10.78
N VAL A 70 4.90 21.18 11.71
CA VAL A 70 4.33 20.93 13.04
C VAL A 70 4.13 22.24 13.81
N ASP A 71 5.07 23.16 13.78
CA ASP A 71 4.97 24.46 14.44
C ASP A 71 3.80 25.29 13.87
N LYS A 72 3.55 25.20 12.55
CA LYS A 72 2.48 25.96 11.88
C LYS A 72 1.10 25.31 12.03
N TYR A 73 1.02 23.99 11.86
CA TYR A 73 -0.27 23.30 11.70
C TYR A 73 -0.62 22.38 12.88
N GLY A 74 0.29 22.14 13.81
CA GLY A 74 0.13 21.12 14.84
C GLY A 74 0.45 19.71 14.33
N THR A 75 0.06 18.71 15.11
CA THR A 75 0.47 17.30 14.90
C THR A 75 -0.51 16.50 14.05
N GLY A 76 -1.58 17.11 13.56
CA GLY A 76 -2.57 16.40 12.75
C GLY A 76 -3.74 17.26 12.31
N CYS A 77 -4.65 16.66 11.56
CA CYS A 77 -5.87 17.29 11.08
C CYS A 77 -7.04 16.90 11.98
N ALA A 78 -7.85 17.87 12.41
CA ALA A 78 -8.98 17.65 13.32
C ALA A 78 -10.21 17.03 12.62
N GLY A 79 -10.09 16.59 11.37
CA GLY A 79 -11.18 15.98 10.62
C GLY A 79 -10.73 15.39 9.29
N SER A 80 -11.69 14.79 8.56
CA SER A 80 -11.41 14.23 7.24
C SER A 80 -11.12 15.32 6.20
N ARG A 81 -10.35 14.95 5.16
CA ARG A 81 -10.08 15.84 4.01
C ARG A 81 -11.36 16.35 3.36
N PHE A 82 -12.40 15.56 3.34
CA PHE A 82 -13.69 15.88 2.73
C PHE A 82 -14.45 16.99 3.48
N LEU A 83 -14.29 17.10 4.79
CA LEU A 83 -15.02 18.07 5.61
C LEU A 83 -14.14 19.25 6.03
N ASN A 84 -13.36 19.10 7.08
CA ASN A 84 -12.64 20.19 7.75
C ASN A 84 -11.14 19.90 7.97
N GLY A 85 -10.60 18.83 7.42
CA GLY A 85 -9.19 18.43 7.58
C GLY A 85 -8.31 18.74 6.36
N THR A 86 -8.78 19.51 5.38
CA THR A 86 -7.94 19.93 4.26
C THR A 86 -7.17 21.20 4.63
N LEU A 87 -5.85 21.10 4.68
CA LEU A 87 -4.94 22.21 4.88
C LEU A 87 -4.42 22.75 3.54
N ASP A 88 -3.91 23.97 3.52
CA ASP A 88 -3.29 24.60 2.35
C ASP A 88 -2.12 23.78 1.81
N ILE A 89 -1.28 23.17 2.67
CA ILE A 89 -0.17 22.30 2.27
C ILE A 89 -0.63 21.02 1.55
N HIS A 90 -1.83 20.53 1.79
CA HIS A 90 -2.38 19.40 1.03
C HIS A 90 -2.63 19.83 -0.42
N VAL A 91 -3.26 20.97 -0.60
CA VAL A 91 -3.60 21.50 -1.93
C VAL A 91 -2.31 21.83 -2.70
N GLU A 92 -1.34 22.47 -2.05
CA GLU A 92 -0.03 22.76 -2.66
C GLU A 92 0.68 21.46 -3.08
N LEU A 93 0.70 20.45 -2.22
CA LEU A 93 1.34 19.17 -2.52
C LEU A 93 0.68 18.49 -3.73
N GLU A 94 -0.65 18.46 -3.78
CA GLU A 94 -1.40 17.88 -4.90
C GLU A 94 -1.10 18.59 -6.22
N GLN A 95 -1.08 19.93 -6.22
CA GLN A 95 -0.71 20.72 -7.40
C GLN A 95 0.73 20.45 -7.87
N ARG A 96 1.68 20.38 -6.94
CA ARG A 96 3.09 20.09 -7.23
C ARG A 96 3.30 18.68 -7.76
N LEU A 97 2.60 17.69 -7.18
CA LEU A 97 2.64 16.31 -7.66
C LEU A 97 2.02 16.19 -9.05
N ALA A 98 0.86 16.78 -9.29
CA ALA A 98 0.23 16.81 -10.62
C ALA A 98 1.17 17.34 -11.67
N LYS A 99 1.82 18.50 -11.40
CA LYS A 99 2.82 19.10 -12.29
C LYS A 99 4.03 18.19 -12.51
N PHE A 100 4.53 17.56 -11.43
CA PHE A 100 5.70 16.68 -11.50
C PHE A 100 5.47 15.47 -12.39
N VAL A 101 4.28 14.85 -12.30
CA VAL A 101 3.91 13.67 -13.10
C VAL A 101 3.24 14.02 -14.44
N GLY A 102 3.09 15.32 -14.78
CA GLY A 102 2.49 15.77 -16.03
C GLY A 102 1.00 15.45 -16.15
N LYS A 103 0.25 15.51 -15.05
CA LYS A 103 -1.20 15.28 -15.00
C LYS A 103 -1.95 16.55 -14.60
N GLU A 104 -3.24 16.59 -14.94
CA GLU A 104 -4.10 17.76 -14.61
C GLU A 104 -4.34 17.91 -13.12
N ALA A 105 -4.44 16.80 -12.39
CA ALA A 105 -4.69 16.78 -10.96
C ALA A 105 -4.00 15.59 -10.27
N ALA A 106 -3.84 15.69 -8.96
CA ALA A 106 -3.42 14.60 -8.09
C ALA A 106 -4.27 14.62 -6.81
N LEU A 107 -4.44 13.47 -6.19
CA LEU A 107 -5.07 13.31 -4.89
C LEU A 107 -4.12 12.56 -3.97
N VAL A 108 -3.85 13.13 -2.79
CA VAL A 108 -2.93 12.55 -1.81
C VAL A 108 -3.70 11.74 -0.76
N PHE A 109 -3.20 10.55 -0.48
CA PHE A 109 -3.65 9.68 0.60
C PHE A 109 -2.53 9.51 1.63
N SER A 110 -2.89 9.18 2.87
CA SER A 110 -1.90 8.99 3.95
C SER A 110 -0.97 7.79 3.73
N THR A 111 -1.43 6.78 3.01
CA THR A 111 -0.64 5.57 2.71
C THR A 111 -0.96 5.04 1.30
N GLY A 112 0.00 4.32 0.68
CA GLY A 112 -0.23 3.59 -0.57
C GLY A 112 -1.32 2.52 -0.45
N PHE A 113 -1.47 1.92 0.74
CA PHE A 113 -2.55 0.99 1.02
C PHE A 113 -3.93 1.63 0.82
N GLN A 114 -4.12 2.84 1.37
CA GLN A 114 -5.36 3.61 1.21
C GLN A 114 -5.57 4.10 -0.23
N VAL A 115 -4.50 4.37 -0.98
CA VAL A 115 -4.60 4.69 -2.42
C VAL A 115 -5.30 3.54 -3.15
N ASN A 116 -4.79 2.32 -3.02
CA ASN A 116 -5.36 1.16 -3.71
C ASN A 116 -6.79 0.87 -3.28
N GLN A 117 -7.10 0.98 -1.98
CA GLN A 117 -8.48 0.83 -1.49
C GLN A 117 -9.41 1.91 -2.07
N GLY A 118 -8.99 3.18 -2.01
CA GLY A 118 -9.80 4.31 -2.45
C GLY A 118 -10.03 4.29 -3.97
N VAL A 119 -8.98 4.05 -4.75
CA VAL A 119 -9.06 4.04 -6.23
C VAL A 119 -9.93 2.89 -6.71
N LEU A 120 -9.65 1.65 -6.30
CA LEU A 120 -10.36 0.48 -6.81
C LEU A 120 -11.82 0.45 -6.38
N SER A 121 -12.11 0.83 -5.13
CA SER A 121 -13.50 0.85 -4.64
C SER A 121 -14.36 1.96 -5.24
N SER A 122 -13.74 3.05 -5.73
CA SER A 122 -14.48 4.17 -6.32
C SER A 122 -14.63 4.06 -7.82
N LEU A 123 -13.68 3.44 -8.53
CA LEU A 123 -13.69 3.37 -10.00
C LEU A 123 -14.43 2.15 -10.55
N ALA A 124 -14.55 1.06 -9.78
CA ALA A 124 -15.14 -0.18 -10.25
C ALA A 124 -16.39 -0.57 -9.45
N GLY A 125 -17.49 -0.82 -10.11
CA GLY A 125 -18.78 -1.17 -9.53
C GLY A 125 -19.27 -2.57 -9.91
N ARG A 126 -20.55 -2.88 -9.59
CA ARG A 126 -21.14 -4.24 -9.71
C ARG A 126 -21.11 -4.84 -11.12
N ASN A 127 -21.09 -3.99 -12.16
CA ASN A 127 -21.12 -4.43 -13.55
C ASN A 127 -19.74 -4.46 -14.21
N ASP A 128 -18.71 -4.03 -13.45
CA ASP A 128 -17.36 -3.89 -13.93
C ASP A 128 -16.49 -5.09 -13.55
N TYR A 129 -15.31 -5.16 -14.16
CA TYR A 129 -14.36 -6.24 -13.95
C TYR A 129 -12.98 -5.68 -13.54
N LEU A 130 -12.42 -6.26 -12.50
CA LEU A 130 -11.03 -6.06 -12.10
C LEU A 130 -10.23 -7.31 -12.45
N LEU A 131 -9.21 -7.16 -13.30
CA LEU A 131 -8.29 -8.24 -13.66
C LEU A 131 -6.99 -7.99 -12.88
N LEU A 132 -6.68 -8.86 -11.95
CA LEU A 132 -5.57 -8.69 -11.01
C LEU A 132 -4.47 -9.70 -11.30
N ASP A 133 -3.22 -9.25 -11.38
CA ASP A 133 -2.08 -10.15 -11.29
C ASP A 133 -2.14 -10.92 -9.95
N GLU A 134 -1.87 -12.22 -9.97
CA GLU A 134 -2.00 -13.08 -8.77
C GLU A 134 -1.02 -12.70 -7.64
N TYR A 135 0.10 -12.03 -7.97
CA TYR A 135 1.13 -11.59 -7.01
C TYR A 135 0.98 -10.13 -6.60
N ASN A 136 -0.08 -9.46 -7.02
CA ASN A 136 -0.35 -8.09 -6.59
C ASN A 136 -0.31 -7.94 -5.05
N HIS A 137 0.16 -6.78 -4.61
CA HIS A 137 0.22 -6.42 -3.21
C HIS A 137 -1.13 -6.59 -2.50
N ALA A 138 -1.11 -6.98 -1.23
CA ALA A 138 -2.33 -7.21 -0.41
C ALA A 138 -3.32 -6.03 -0.44
N SER A 139 -2.85 -4.79 -0.52
CA SER A 139 -3.71 -3.60 -0.61
C SER A 139 -4.56 -3.55 -1.88
N ILE A 140 -4.07 -4.08 -3.01
CA ILE A 140 -4.82 -4.20 -4.26
C ILE A 140 -5.93 -5.24 -4.09
N ILE A 141 -5.58 -6.39 -3.50
CA ILE A 141 -6.56 -7.46 -3.22
C ILE A 141 -7.69 -6.95 -2.30
N ASP A 142 -7.33 -6.21 -1.25
CA ASP A 142 -8.31 -5.66 -0.32
C ASP A 142 -9.12 -4.51 -0.94
N GLY A 143 -8.49 -3.66 -1.75
CA GLY A 143 -9.19 -2.63 -2.53
C GLY A 143 -10.20 -3.24 -3.51
N ALA A 144 -9.84 -4.33 -4.19
CA ALA A 144 -10.75 -5.06 -5.06
C ALA A 144 -11.94 -5.69 -4.30
N ARG A 145 -11.71 -6.19 -3.08
CA ARG A 145 -12.80 -6.71 -2.21
C ARG A 145 -13.78 -5.62 -1.77
N LEU A 146 -13.31 -4.38 -1.61
CA LEU A 146 -14.16 -3.24 -1.25
C LEU A 146 -14.95 -2.71 -2.45
N SER A 147 -14.49 -2.97 -3.66
CA SER A 147 -15.17 -2.61 -4.87
C SER A 147 -16.36 -3.49 -5.16
N PHE A 148 -17.37 -3.56 -5.36
CA PHE A 148 -18.38 -4.57 -5.74
C PHE A 148 -18.16 -5.20 -7.14
N ALA A 149 -17.02 -4.92 -7.77
CA ALA A 149 -16.70 -5.42 -9.10
C ALA A 149 -16.40 -6.93 -9.11
N LYS A 150 -16.58 -7.55 -10.24
CA LYS A 150 -16.18 -8.94 -10.46
C LYS A 150 -14.67 -9.02 -10.60
N THR A 151 -14.02 -9.69 -9.64
CA THR A 151 -12.57 -9.83 -9.62
C THR A 151 -12.12 -11.14 -10.27
N ILE A 152 -11.23 -11.04 -11.23
CA ILE A 152 -10.58 -12.17 -11.92
C ILE A 152 -9.09 -12.06 -11.67
N LYS A 153 -8.47 -13.14 -11.19
CA LYS A 153 -7.02 -13.23 -11.11
C LYS A 153 -6.47 -13.88 -12.36
N TYR A 154 -5.40 -13.34 -12.92
CA TYR A 154 -4.63 -13.98 -13.98
C TYR A 154 -3.24 -14.35 -13.43
N ARG A 155 -2.60 -15.33 -14.09
CA ARG A 155 -1.28 -15.83 -13.70
C ARG A 155 -0.24 -14.74 -13.82
N HIS A 156 0.68 -14.70 -12.85
CA HIS A 156 1.71 -13.69 -12.76
C HIS A 156 2.47 -13.48 -14.08
N ASN A 157 2.47 -12.23 -14.56
CA ASN A 157 3.14 -11.81 -15.81
C ASN A 157 2.77 -12.64 -17.06
N ASP A 158 1.61 -13.33 -17.06
CA ASP A 158 1.14 -14.13 -18.19
C ASP A 158 0.11 -13.34 -19.02
N ILE A 159 0.61 -12.67 -20.05
CA ILE A 159 -0.24 -11.86 -20.96
C ILE A 159 -1.24 -12.71 -21.70
N SER A 160 -0.90 -13.95 -22.08
CA SER A 160 -1.81 -14.87 -22.77
C SER A 160 -2.98 -15.26 -21.88
N ASP A 161 -2.74 -15.49 -20.58
CA ASP A 161 -3.81 -15.78 -19.62
C ASP A 161 -4.70 -14.56 -19.39
N LEU A 162 -4.12 -13.37 -19.28
CA LEU A 162 -4.84 -12.11 -19.17
C LEU A 162 -5.76 -11.89 -20.40
N GLU A 163 -5.25 -12.06 -21.63
CA GLU A 163 -6.04 -11.97 -22.85
C GLU A 163 -7.19 -12.98 -22.89
N ASN A 164 -6.94 -14.22 -22.46
CA ASN A 164 -7.96 -15.25 -22.43
C ASN A 164 -9.10 -14.90 -21.46
N HIS A 165 -8.81 -14.20 -20.36
CA HIS A 165 -9.82 -13.68 -19.47
C HIS A 165 -10.56 -12.48 -20.08
N LEU A 166 -9.85 -11.54 -20.70
CA LEU A 166 -10.43 -10.36 -21.34
C LEU A 166 -11.43 -10.72 -22.44
N LYS A 167 -11.13 -11.75 -23.27
CA LYS A 167 -12.00 -12.25 -24.34
C LYS A 167 -13.34 -12.81 -23.84
N LYS A 168 -13.44 -13.22 -22.58
CA LYS A 168 -14.66 -13.77 -21.96
C LYS A 168 -15.56 -12.71 -21.32
N ILE A 169 -15.07 -11.48 -21.17
CA ILE A 169 -15.82 -10.39 -20.55
C ILE A 169 -16.63 -9.64 -21.63
N PRO A 170 -17.90 -9.30 -21.36
CA PRO A 170 -18.71 -8.53 -22.30
C PRO A 170 -18.01 -7.27 -22.80
N SER A 171 -18.18 -6.92 -24.06
CA SER A 171 -17.50 -5.79 -24.70
C SER A 171 -17.90 -4.43 -24.11
N ASP A 172 -19.12 -4.32 -23.62
CA ASP A 172 -19.74 -3.13 -23.03
C ASP A 172 -19.43 -2.95 -21.51
N ALA A 173 -18.77 -3.93 -20.89
CA ALA A 173 -18.36 -3.83 -19.48
C ALA A 173 -17.01 -3.09 -19.34
N LEU A 174 -16.88 -2.25 -18.31
CA LEU A 174 -15.61 -1.66 -17.94
C LEU A 174 -14.66 -2.77 -17.44
N LYS A 175 -13.42 -2.74 -17.93
CA LYS A 175 -12.37 -3.68 -17.58
C LYS A 175 -11.17 -2.88 -17.07
N ILE A 176 -10.77 -3.11 -15.83
CA ILE A 176 -9.59 -2.47 -15.23
C ILE A 176 -8.56 -3.57 -14.96
N ILE A 177 -7.42 -3.49 -15.64
CA ILE A 177 -6.26 -4.33 -15.38
C ILE A 177 -5.46 -3.65 -14.27
N VAL A 178 -5.12 -4.41 -13.23
CA VAL A 178 -4.38 -3.91 -12.06
C VAL A 178 -3.16 -4.79 -11.85
N THR A 179 -2.00 -4.17 -11.83
CA THR A 179 -0.72 -4.83 -11.60
C THR A 179 0.24 -3.91 -10.83
N ASP A 180 1.12 -4.48 -10.02
CA ASP A 180 2.26 -3.75 -9.47
C ASP A 180 3.29 -3.52 -10.59
N GLY A 181 3.89 -2.33 -10.65
CA GLY A 181 4.94 -2.05 -11.62
C GLY A 181 6.23 -2.83 -11.34
N VAL A 182 6.54 -2.98 -10.06
CA VAL A 182 7.64 -3.82 -9.53
C VAL A 182 7.08 -4.64 -8.37
N PHE A 183 7.18 -5.95 -8.47
CA PHE A 183 6.73 -6.87 -7.42
C PHE A 183 7.81 -6.98 -6.34
N SER A 184 7.52 -6.50 -5.15
CA SER A 184 8.51 -6.29 -4.08
C SER A 184 9.10 -7.58 -3.49
N MET A 185 8.34 -8.67 -3.52
CA MET A 185 8.79 -9.96 -2.96
C MET A 185 9.57 -10.78 -3.97
N GLU A 186 9.14 -10.76 -5.22
CA GLU A 186 9.70 -11.53 -6.34
C GLU A 186 10.85 -10.77 -7.02
N GLY A 187 10.82 -9.43 -6.99
CA GLY A 187 11.77 -8.57 -7.69
C GLY A 187 11.50 -8.44 -9.19
N ASP A 188 10.36 -8.90 -9.64
CA ASP A 188 9.94 -8.86 -11.05
C ASP A 188 9.35 -7.52 -11.44
N ILE A 189 9.42 -7.22 -12.73
CA ILE A 189 8.82 -6.04 -13.36
C ILE A 189 7.62 -6.49 -14.19
N ALA A 190 6.50 -5.74 -14.09
CA ALA A 190 5.33 -6.02 -14.91
C ALA A 190 5.61 -5.82 -16.41
N LYS A 191 5.04 -6.67 -17.26
CA LYS A 191 5.14 -6.58 -18.73
C LYS A 191 4.15 -5.55 -19.26
N ILE A 192 4.33 -4.27 -18.88
CA ILE A 192 3.41 -3.17 -19.24
C ILE A 192 3.45 -2.81 -20.74
N PRO A 193 4.60 -2.88 -21.46
CA PRO A 193 4.62 -2.55 -22.90
C PRO A 193 3.91 -3.56 -23.79
N ASP A 194 3.60 -4.76 -23.32
CA ASP A 194 2.94 -5.82 -24.05
C ASP A 194 1.40 -5.70 -23.93
#